data_47a1ce2b2478ea73f44c3b85675052c8
#
_entry.id   47a1ce2b2478ea73f44c3b85675052c8
#
_cell.length_a   1.000
_cell.length_b   1.000
_cell.length_c   1.000
_cell.angle_alpha   90.00
_cell.angle_beta   90.00
_cell.angle_gamma   90.00
#
_symmetry.space_group_name_H-M   'P 1'
#
loop_
_entity.id
_entity.type
_entity.pdbx_description
1 polymer ?
#
loop_
_entity_poly.entity_id
_entity_poly.type
_entity_poly.pdbx_seq_one_letter_code
_entity_poly.pdbx_strand_id
1 'polypeptide(L)'
;MKLTEGRSKAQNHRAIWLVLAMVLTPLVSVHGQHPEATTEAFGNARLRRLVLVSLADRKLAVLENGKLIRTFLVSVGAPNSPSPVGEFQIVNRVANPTYYHPGVVIAPGSDSPIGPRWVGLSRKGYGIHGTNEASSIGKARSHGCIRLRNGDIKQFFAMVSVGDTVEIRGQSDEQTVQIFGGQGDTNGMALDRAPVLAMTGAASGQ
;
A
#
# COMPACT_ATOMS: atom_id res chain seq x y z
N MET A 1 21.12 -74.57 13.22
CA MET A 1 22.25 -75.38 12.80
C MET A 1 23.39 -74.43 12.48
N LYS A 2 24.29 -74.35 13.46
CA LYS A 2 25.76 -74.30 13.41
C LYS A 2 26.36 -73.23 12.53
N LEU A 3 26.98 -72.18 13.16
CA LEU A 3 28.41 -72.07 13.53
C LEU A 3 29.29 -71.86 12.30
N THR A 4 30.22 -70.96 12.23
CA THR A 4 31.41 -70.64 13.04
C THR A 4 32.00 -69.30 12.53
N GLU A 5 32.32 -68.31 13.30
CA GLU A 5 33.63 -68.02 13.89
C GLU A 5 34.83 -68.02 12.93
N GLY A 6 35.53 -66.91 12.91
CA GLY A 6 36.82 -66.71 12.25
C GLY A 6 37.51 -65.44 12.69
N ARG A 7 38.11 -65.53 13.85
CA ARG A 7 38.97 -64.48 14.47
C ARG A 7 40.40 -64.68 13.94
N SER A 8 41.10 -63.64 13.51
CA SER A 8 42.55 -63.64 13.49
C SER A 8 43.17 -62.26 13.69
N LYS A 9 44.03 -62.29 14.61
CA LYS A 9 44.84 -61.25 15.26
C LYS A 9 46.07 -60.85 14.45
N ALA A 10 46.47 -59.57 14.77
CA ALA A 10 47.86 -59.11 14.98
C ALA A 10 48.73 -58.91 13.72
N GLN A 11 49.44 -57.84 13.56
CA GLN A 11 50.63 -57.53 14.32
C GLN A 11 51.21 -56.16 13.92
N ASN A 12 51.77 -55.49 14.93
CA ASN A 12 52.52 -54.23 14.87
C ASN A 12 53.76 -54.34 13.98
N HIS A 13 54.04 -53.25 13.25
CA HIS A 13 55.44 -52.85 13.07
C HIS A 13 55.56 -51.30 13.06
N ARG A 14 56.29 -50.85 14.04
CA ARG A 14 56.80 -49.47 14.16
C ARG A 14 57.88 -49.28 13.09
N ALA A 15 57.73 -48.21 12.32
CA ALA A 15 58.84 -47.66 11.58
C ALA A 15 58.77 -46.13 11.74
N ILE A 16 59.70 -45.64 12.48
CA ILE A 16 59.97 -44.20 12.69
C ILE A 16 60.74 -43.72 11.46
N TRP A 17 60.14 -42.79 10.70
CA TRP A 17 60.87 -41.99 9.72
C TRP A 17 60.68 -40.52 10.05
N LEU A 18 61.77 -39.94 10.60
CA LEU A 18 61.96 -38.50 10.66
C LEU A 18 62.18 -37.99 9.25
N VAL A 19 61.23 -37.24 8.70
CA VAL A 19 61.43 -36.48 7.50
C VAL A 19 61.17 -35.00 7.81
N LEU A 20 62.24 -34.29 7.67
CA LEU A 20 62.39 -32.87 7.75
C LEU A 20 61.39 -32.17 6.79
N ALA A 21 60.29 -31.64 7.27
CA ALA A 21 59.34 -30.91 6.47
C ALA A 21 59.74 -29.41 6.41
N MET A 22 60.24 -29.06 5.26
CA MET A 22 60.53 -27.69 4.83
C MET A 22 59.22 -26.93 4.80
N VAL A 23 59.08 -25.91 5.66
CA VAL A 23 57.91 -25.07 5.71
C VAL A 23 57.92 -24.14 4.49
N LEU A 24 57.19 -24.53 3.44
CA LEU A 24 56.80 -23.64 2.37
C LEU A 24 55.55 -22.89 2.82
N THR A 25 55.67 -21.64 3.24
CA THR A 25 54.55 -20.75 3.45
C THR A 25 53.96 -20.38 2.10
N PRO A 26 52.69 -20.68 1.82
CA PRO A 26 52.05 -20.11 0.64
C PRO A 26 51.78 -18.60 0.87
N LEU A 27 52.31 -17.81 -0.03
CA LEU A 27 51.93 -16.39 -0.14
C LEU A 27 50.43 -16.37 -0.47
N VAL A 28 49.60 -16.08 0.52
CA VAL A 28 48.17 -15.81 0.30
C VAL A 28 48.09 -14.45 -0.37
N SER A 29 47.93 -14.45 -1.69
CA SER A 29 47.50 -13.27 -2.42
C SER A 29 46.07 -12.94 -1.96
N VAL A 30 45.98 -11.93 -1.11
CA VAL A 30 44.70 -11.28 -0.80
C VAL A 30 44.27 -10.56 -2.08
N HIS A 31 43.55 -11.27 -2.95
CA HIS A 31 42.73 -10.62 -3.96
C HIS A 31 41.61 -9.90 -3.21
N GLY A 32 41.74 -8.59 -3.15
CA GLY A 32 40.65 -7.73 -2.72
C GLY A 32 39.44 -7.98 -3.61
N GLN A 33 38.53 -8.83 -3.14
CA GLN A 33 37.18 -8.86 -3.67
C GLN A 33 36.54 -7.53 -3.26
N HIS A 34 36.65 -6.54 -4.14
CA HIS A 34 35.69 -5.45 -4.12
C HIS A 34 34.32 -6.14 -4.25
N PRO A 35 33.38 -5.89 -3.32
CA PRO A 35 32.01 -6.26 -3.57
C PRO A 35 31.61 -5.46 -4.82
N GLU A 36 31.50 -6.13 -5.95
CA GLU A 36 30.77 -5.58 -7.08
C GLU A 36 29.40 -5.26 -6.52
N ALA A 37 29.18 -3.96 -6.31
CA ALA A 37 27.85 -3.45 -6.04
C ALA A 37 26.99 -3.91 -7.22
N THR A 38 26.24 -4.96 -6.99
CA THR A 38 25.30 -5.52 -7.94
C THR A 38 24.38 -4.38 -8.38
N THR A 39 24.60 -3.89 -9.57
CA THR A 39 23.80 -2.89 -10.30
C THR A 39 22.39 -3.43 -10.61
N GLU A 40 22.02 -4.56 -10.04
CA GLU A 40 20.72 -5.22 -10.20
C GLU A 40 19.58 -4.59 -9.39
N ALA A 41 19.87 -3.60 -8.51
CA ALA A 41 18.84 -3.02 -7.63
C ALA A 41 18.05 -1.86 -8.27
N PHE A 42 18.36 -1.42 -9.49
CA PHE A 42 17.59 -0.39 -10.21
C PHE A 42 16.54 -0.97 -11.16
N GLY A 43 16.33 -2.29 -11.12
CA GLY A 43 15.26 -2.96 -11.83
C GLY A 43 13.91 -2.54 -11.27
N ASN A 44 13.31 -1.51 -11.88
CA ASN A 44 11.87 -1.26 -11.83
C ASN A 44 11.28 -1.15 -10.41
N ALA A 45 11.73 -0.16 -9.64
CA ALA A 45 11.00 0.27 -8.44
C ALA A 45 9.63 0.78 -8.90
N ARG A 46 8.69 -0.15 -9.10
CA ARG A 46 7.29 0.16 -9.40
C ARG A 46 6.82 1.16 -8.37
N LEU A 47 6.43 2.33 -8.82
CA LEU A 47 5.89 3.37 -7.95
C LEU A 47 4.84 2.75 -7.03
N ARG A 48 5.11 2.76 -5.73
CA ARG A 48 4.19 2.20 -4.73
C ARG A 48 3.04 3.18 -4.56
N ARG A 49 1.89 2.82 -5.07
CA ARG A 49 0.66 3.59 -4.87
C ARG A 49 -0.19 2.96 -3.79
N LEU A 50 -0.64 3.84 -2.92
CA LEU A 50 -1.61 3.53 -1.89
C LEU A 50 -2.86 4.38 -2.15
N VAL A 51 -3.99 3.72 -2.24
CA VAL A 51 -5.30 4.37 -2.23
C VAL A 51 -5.83 4.29 -0.81
N LEU A 52 -5.96 5.43 -0.15
CA LEU A 52 -6.54 5.52 1.19
C LEU A 52 -7.98 6.01 1.10
N VAL A 53 -8.93 5.25 1.65
CA VAL A 53 -10.34 5.62 1.73
C VAL A 53 -10.73 5.80 3.19
N SER A 54 -11.21 6.98 3.56
CA SER A 54 -11.85 7.23 4.84
C SER A 54 -13.37 7.20 4.68
N LEU A 55 -14.01 6.23 5.33
CA LEU A 55 -15.48 6.13 5.31
C LEU A 55 -16.12 7.24 6.13
N ALA A 56 -15.49 7.64 7.24
CA ALA A 56 -15.97 8.72 8.10
C ALA A 56 -15.96 10.07 7.37
N ASP A 57 -14.84 10.38 6.67
CA ASP A 57 -14.67 11.64 5.94
C ASP A 57 -15.32 11.63 4.56
N ARG A 58 -15.71 10.44 4.05
CA ARG A 58 -16.22 10.24 2.68
C ARG A 58 -15.27 10.80 1.64
N LYS A 59 -13.99 10.56 1.86
CA LYS A 59 -12.88 10.99 0.99
C LYS A 59 -12.00 9.81 0.60
N LEU A 60 -11.39 9.91 -0.57
CA LEU A 60 -10.39 8.99 -1.09
C LEU A 60 -9.15 9.80 -1.46
N ALA A 61 -7.99 9.32 -1.06
CA ALA A 61 -6.69 9.88 -1.43
C ALA A 61 -5.87 8.86 -2.23
N VAL A 62 -5.13 9.34 -3.21
CA VAL A 62 -4.08 8.59 -3.90
C VAL A 62 -2.74 9.10 -3.40
N LEU A 63 -1.92 8.21 -2.86
CA LEU A 63 -0.56 8.49 -2.43
C LEU A 63 0.43 7.74 -3.33
N GLU A 64 1.53 8.37 -3.65
CA GLU A 64 2.64 7.78 -4.38
C GLU A 64 3.91 7.95 -3.55
N ASN A 65 4.55 6.83 -3.18
CA ASN A 65 5.72 6.82 -2.29
C ASN A 65 5.48 7.62 -0.99
N GLY A 66 4.28 7.52 -0.42
CA GLY A 66 3.87 8.24 0.80
C GLY A 66 3.47 9.70 0.60
N LYS A 67 3.65 10.26 -0.61
CA LYS A 67 3.24 11.63 -0.94
C LYS A 67 1.82 11.68 -1.48
N LEU A 68 1.01 12.60 -0.96
CA LEU A 68 -0.34 12.84 -1.45
C LEU A 68 -0.29 13.40 -2.88
N ILE A 69 -0.96 12.70 -3.80
CA ILE A 69 -1.10 13.11 -5.20
C ILE A 69 -2.44 13.80 -5.43
N ARG A 70 -3.53 13.19 -4.94
CA ARG A 70 -4.87 13.73 -5.15
C ARG A 70 -5.87 13.21 -4.13
N THR A 71 -6.90 14.01 -3.87
CA THR A 71 -8.07 13.62 -3.08
C THR A 71 -9.35 13.73 -3.91
N PHE A 72 -10.34 12.90 -3.54
CA PHE A 72 -11.66 12.89 -4.16
C PHE A 72 -12.73 12.75 -3.09
N LEU A 73 -13.88 13.40 -3.28
CA LEU A 73 -15.08 13.09 -2.53
C LEU A 73 -15.71 11.79 -3.04
N VAL A 74 -16.17 10.95 -2.13
CA VAL A 74 -16.76 9.65 -2.47
C VAL A 74 -18.12 9.44 -1.83
N SER A 75 -18.93 8.54 -2.40
CA SER A 75 -20.04 7.91 -1.68
C SER A 75 -19.57 6.54 -1.18
N VAL A 76 -19.95 6.22 0.04
CA VAL A 76 -19.62 4.97 0.73
C VAL A 76 -20.88 4.16 1.03
N GLY A 77 -20.72 2.93 1.51
CA GLY A 77 -21.83 2.05 1.88
C GLY A 77 -22.79 2.67 2.89
N ALA A 78 -24.08 2.47 2.68
CA ALA A 78 -25.12 2.83 3.63
C ALA A 78 -25.00 1.99 4.92
N PRO A 79 -25.58 2.43 6.06
CA PRO A 79 -25.50 1.69 7.33
C PRO A 79 -25.97 0.23 7.24
N ASN A 80 -26.96 -0.06 6.43
CA ASN A 80 -27.49 -1.41 6.18
C ASN A 80 -26.70 -2.22 5.13
N SER A 81 -25.73 -1.60 4.47
CA SER A 81 -24.87 -2.23 3.47
C SER A 81 -23.48 -1.54 3.46
N PRO A 82 -22.72 -1.68 4.56
CA PRO A 82 -21.50 -0.92 4.78
C PRO A 82 -20.38 -1.30 3.80
N SER A 83 -19.53 -0.34 3.51
CA SER A 83 -18.27 -0.62 2.80
C SER A 83 -17.37 -1.48 3.69
N PRO A 84 -16.61 -2.43 3.10
CA PRO A 84 -15.67 -3.24 3.86
C PRO A 84 -14.52 -2.37 4.39
N VAL A 85 -14.04 -2.66 5.59
CA VAL A 85 -12.85 -2.07 6.19
C VAL A 85 -11.69 -3.04 6.08
N GLY A 86 -10.47 -2.54 5.90
CA GLY A 86 -9.25 -3.33 5.79
C GLY A 86 -8.41 -2.97 4.58
N GLU A 87 -7.43 -3.84 4.29
CA GLU A 87 -6.52 -3.71 3.15
C GLU A 87 -6.95 -4.64 2.01
N PHE A 88 -6.94 -4.11 0.81
CA PHE A 88 -7.32 -4.78 -0.43
C PHE A 88 -6.30 -4.45 -1.51
N GLN A 89 -6.34 -5.22 -2.60
CA GLN A 89 -5.59 -4.94 -3.81
C GLN A 89 -6.53 -4.67 -4.97
N ILE A 90 -6.11 -3.84 -5.91
CA ILE A 90 -6.79 -3.70 -7.20
C ILE A 90 -6.51 -4.96 -8.03
N VAL A 91 -7.55 -5.71 -8.37
CA VAL A 91 -7.44 -6.98 -9.12
C VAL A 91 -7.83 -6.85 -10.59
N ASN A 92 -8.65 -5.85 -10.93
CA ASN A 92 -9.02 -5.57 -12.31
C ASN A 92 -9.39 -4.09 -12.50
N ARG A 93 -9.36 -3.66 -13.76
CA ARG A 93 -9.76 -2.33 -14.20
C ARG A 93 -10.50 -2.44 -15.52
N VAL A 94 -11.70 -1.87 -15.59
CA VAL A 94 -12.55 -1.94 -16.79
C VAL A 94 -12.99 -0.55 -17.20
N ALA A 95 -12.72 -0.20 -18.46
CA ALA A 95 -13.23 1.01 -19.08
C ALA A 95 -14.58 0.70 -19.73
N ASN A 96 -15.55 1.58 -19.54
CA ASN A 96 -16.92 1.45 -20.05
C ASN A 96 -17.54 0.07 -19.70
N PRO A 97 -17.64 -0.25 -18.39
CA PRO A 97 -18.14 -1.55 -17.96
C PRO A 97 -19.64 -1.69 -18.25
N THR A 98 -20.07 -2.90 -18.64
CA THR A 98 -21.46 -3.30 -18.58
C THR A 98 -21.81 -3.63 -17.13
N TYR A 99 -22.92 -3.13 -16.64
CA TYR A 99 -23.45 -3.48 -15.32
C TYR A 99 -24.27 -4.75 -15.38
N TYR A 100 -23.95 -5.69 -14.50
CA TYR A 100 -24.68 -6.95 -14.35
C TYR A 100 -25.22 -7.09 -12.93
N HIS A 101 -26.52 -7.31 -12.84
CA HIS A 101 -27.21 -7.68 -11.60
C HIS A 101 -28.26 -8.75 -11.95
N PRO A 102 -28.63 -9.67 -11.05
CA PRO A 102 -29.66 -10.66 -11.34
C PRO A 102 -30.89 -10.01 -11.96
N GLY A 103 -31.23 -10.45 -13.18
CA GLY A 103 -32.36 -9.93 -13.95
C GLY A 103 -32.15 -8.58 -14.63
N VAL A 104 -30.96 -7.94 -14.50
CA VAL A 104 -30.71 -6.61 -15.08
C VAL A 104 -29.33 -6.57 -15.75
N VAL A 105 -29.30 -6.14 -17.00
CA VAL A 105 -28.06 -5.83 -17.74
C VAL A 105 -28.19 -4.42 -18.30
N ILE A 106 -27.25 -3.53 -17.90
CA ILE A 106 -27.22 -2.16 -18.37
C ILE A 106 -25.91 -1.93 -19.13
N ALA A 107 -26.04 -1.54 -20.40
CA ALA A 107 -24.91 -1.20 -21.24
C ALA A 107 -24.14 0.04 -20.71
N PRO A 108 -22.88 0.21 -21.12
CA PRO A 108 -22.13 1.43 -20.80
C PRO A 108 -22.87 2.67 -21.30
N GLY A 109 -22.93 3.73 -20.48
CA GLY A 109 -23.63 4.97 -20.82
C GLY A 109 -23.93 5.83 -19.60
N SER A 110 -24.72 6.88 -19.82
CA SER A 110 -25.16 7.81 -18.77
C SER A 110 -25.97 7.13 -17.67
N ASP A 111 -26.74 6.11 -18.04
CA ASP A 111 -27.66 5.41 -17.15
C ASP A 111 -26.97 4.29 -16.34
N SER A 112 -25.71 4.01 -16.65
CA SER A 112 -24.95 2.97 -15.95
C SER A 112 -24.72 3.34 -14.47
N PRO A 113 -25.19 2.52 -13.51
CA PRO A 113 -25.04 2.80 -12.08
C PRO A 113 -23.57 2.73 -11.61
N ILE A 114 -22.69 2.12 -12.42
CA ILE A 114 -21.25 2.01 -12.14
C ILE A 114 -20.41 2.97 -13.00
N GLY A 115 -21.07 3.81 -13.80
CA GLY A 115 -20.43 4.86 -14.60
C GLY A 115 -19.39 4.37 -15.60
N PRO A 116 -18.49 5.27 -16.08
CA PRO A 116 -17.59 4.98 -17.20
C PRO A 116 -16.37 4.12 -16.83
N ARG A 117 -16.09 3.88 -15.54
CA ARG A 117 -14.91 3.13 -15.09
C ARG A 117 -15.25 2.31 -13.86
N TRP A 118 -14.66 1.11 -13.83
CA TRP A 118 -14.68 0.17 -12.71
C TRP A 118 -13.26 -0.21 -12.32
N VAL A 119 -12.97 -0.20 -11.02
CA VAL A 119 -11.74 -0.69 -10.40
C VAL A 119 -12.14 -1.70 -9.35
N GLY A 120 -11.94 -2.98 -9.64
CA GLY A 120 -12.33 -4.09 -8.76
C GLY A 120 -11.28 -4.35 -7.69
N LEU A 121 -11.77 -4.64 -6.48
CA LEU A 121 -10.94 -4.98 -5.32
C LEU A 121 -10.80 -6.49 -5.15
N SER A 122 -9.77 -6.93 -4.43
CA SER A 122 -9.54 -8.34 -4.08
C SER A 122 -10.69 -8.96 -3.29
N ARG A 123 -11.55 -8.16 -2.67
CA ARG A 123 -12.82 -8.61 -2.11
C ARG A 123 -13.87 -8.71 -3.22
N LYS A 124 -14.32 -9.93 -3.49
CA LYS A 124 -15.32 -10.21 -4.55
C LYS A 124 -16.58 -9.36 -4.37
N GLY A 125 -17.03 -8.73 -5.46
CA GLY A 125 -18.24 -7.92 -5.48
C GLY A 125 -18.05 -6.46 -5.04
N TYR A 126 -16.83 -6.07 -4.61
CA TYR A 126 -16.55 -4.70 -4.20
C TYR A 126 -15.59 -4.03 -5.18
N GLY A 127 -15.77 -2.72 -5.34
CA GLY A 127 -14.97 -1.91 -6.24
C GLY A 127 -15.11 -0.42 -6.00
N ILE A 128 -14.32 0.33 -6.76
CA ILE A 128 -14.35 1.78 -6.86
C ILE A 128 -14.80 2.13 -8.28
N HIS A 129 -15.86 2.91 -8.44
CA HIS A 129 -16.47 3.13 -9.75
C HIS A 129 -17.17 4.51 -9.87
N GLY A 130 -17.58 4.86 -11.07
CA GLY A 130 -18.42 6.02 -11.32
C GLY A 130 -19.86 5.84 -10.83
N THR A 131 -20.74 6.77 -11.19
CA THR A 131 -22.16 6.67 -10.81
C THR A 131 -23.04 7.48 -11.73
N ASN A 132 -24.27 7.03 -11.96
CA ASN A 132 -25.35 7.84 -12.54
C ASN A 132 -26.06 8.70 -11.48
N GLU A 133 -25.76 8.51 -10.18
CA GLU A 133 -26.33 9.24 -9.05
C GLU A 133 -25.29 10.20 -8.43
N ALA A 134 -24.97 11.30 -9.10
CA ALA A 134 -23.97 12.26 -8.66
C ALA A 134 -24.32 12.90 -7.29
N SER A 135 -25.60 12.97 -6.93
CA SER A 135 -26.09 13.49 -5.65
C SER A 135 -25.76 12.60 -4.46
N SER A 136 -25.33 11.34 -4.70
CA SER A 136 -24.88 10.41 -3.65
C SER A 136 -23.47 10.74 -3.13
N ILE A 137 -22.66 11.47 -3.90
CA ILE A 137 -21.29 11.80 -3.53
C ILE A 137 -21.24 12.66 -2.26
N GLY A 138 -20.37 12.29 -1.32
CA GLY A 138 -20.29 12.87 0.02
C GLY A 138 -21.25 12.25 1.03
N LYS A 139 -22.01 11.20 0.66
CA LYS A 139 -23.01 10.53 1.50
C LYS A 139 -22.75 9.04 1.63
N ALA A 140 -23.32 8.41 2.65
CA ALA A 140 -23.34 6.96 2.84
C ALA A 140 -24.58 6.38 2.17
N ARG A 141 -24.51 6.09 0.86
CA ARG A 141 -25.68 5.68 0.03
C ARG A 141 -25.43 4.53 -0.93
N SER A 142 -24.20 4.00 -1.00
CA SER A 142 -23.92 2.84 -1.86
C SER A 142 -24.34 1.53 -1.19
N HIS A 143 -24.29 0.44 -1.96
CA HIS A 143 -24.44 -0.93 -1.45
C HIS A 143 -23.08 -1.54 -1.05
N GLY A 144 -22.15 -0.69 -0.59
CA GLY A 144 -20.84 -1.09 -0.09
C GLY A 144 -19.66 -0.74 -1.02
N CYS A 145 -19.87 -0.55 -2.32
CA CYS A 145 -18.85 -0.03 -3.21
C CYS A 145 -18.55 1.46 -2.95
N ILE A 146 -17.38 1.91 -3.37
CA ILE A 146 -16.98 3.31 -3.30
C ILE A 146 -17.33 3.99 -4.63
N ARG A 147 -18.15 5.05 -4.57
CA ARG A 147 -18.57 5.78 -5.78
C ARG A 147 -17.84 7.11 -5.88
N LEU A 148 -17.39 7.46 -7.10
CA LEU A 148 -16.87 8.78 -7.46
C LEU A 148 -17.78 9.42 -8.52
N ARG A 149 -17.70 10.75 -8.66
CA ARG A 149 -18.26 11.41 -9.84
C ARG A 149 -17.61 10.86 -11.11
N ASN A 150 -18.34 10.88 -12.23
CA ASN A 150 -17.84 10.30 -13.48
C ASN A 150 -16.59 11.01 -14.03
N GLY A 151 -16.41 12.30 -13.77
CA GLY A 151 -15.17 13.00 -14.07
C GLY A 151 -14.00 12.55 -13.20
N ASP A 152 -14.26 12.36 -11.89
CA ASP A 152 -13.27 11.98 -10.90
C ASP A 152 -12.79 10.54 -11.08
N ILE A 153 -13.71 9.61 -11.35
CA ILE A 153 -13.33 8.19 -11.58
C ILE A 153 -12.45 8.02 -12.84
N LYS A 154 -12.63 8.85 -13.87
CA LYS A 154 -11.73 8.83 -15.04
C LYS A 154 -10.31 9.23 -14.65
N GLN A 155 -10.16 10.28 -13.81
CA GLN A 155 -8.87 10.72 -13.31
C GLN A 155 -8.24 9.69 -12.37
N PHE A 156 -9.00 9.19 -11.40
CA PHE A 156 -8.58 8.12 -10.51
C PHE A 156 -8.11 6.88 -11.28
N PHE A 157 -8.90 6.45 -12.25
CA PHE A 157 -8.58 5.31 -13.10
C PHE A 157 -7.23 5.47 -13.83
N ALA A 158 -6.88 6.68 -14.29
CA ALA A 158 -5.59 6.95 -14.93
C ALA A 158 -4.40 6.89 -13.95
N MET A 159 -4.64 7.07 -12.65
CA MET A 159 -3.61 7.12 -11.62
C MET A 159 -3.26 5.74 -11.05
N VAL A 160 -4.18 4.78 -11.06
CA VAL A 160 -4.00 3.50 -10.37
C VAL A 160 -3.76 2.34 -11.33
N SER A 161 -3.19 1.25 -10.84
CA SER A 161 -2.86 0.05 -11.59
C SER A 161 -3.30 -1.21 -10.85
N VAL A 162 -3.45 -2.33 -11.57
CA VAL A 162 -3.64 -3.65 -10.94
C VAL A 162 -2.44 -3.95 -10.04
N GLY A 163 -2.72 -4.42 -8.83
CA GLY A 163 -1.74 -4.69 -7.78
C GLY A 163 -1.45 -3.50 -6.85
N ASP A 164 -2.01 -2.31 -7.10
CA ASP A 164 -1.94 -1.21 -6.14
C ASP A 164 -2.77 -1.55 -4.88
N THR A 165 -2.29 -1.08 -3.72
CA THR A 165 -2.97 -1.30 -2.44
C THR A 165 -4.10 -0.30 -2.25
N VAL A 166 -5.22 -0.78 -1.71
CA VAL A 166 -6.37 0.03 -1.30
C VAL A 166 -6.64 -0.23 0.17
N GLU A 167 -6.46 0.79 0.99
CA GLU A 167 -6.77 0.75 2.42
C GLU A 167 -8.06 1.50 2.70
N ILE A 168 -9.05 0.81 3.28
CA ILE A 168 -10.35 1.38 3.63
C ILE A 168 -10.46 1.42 5.15
N ARG A 169 -10.57 2.63 5.71
CA ARG A 169 -10.69 2.90 7.14
C ARG A 169 -12.10 3.32 7.52
N GLY A 170 -12.62 2.68 8.57
CA GLY A 170 -13.97 2.96 9.08
C GLY A 170 -14.08 4.28 9.83
N GLN A 171 -13.02 4.64 10.55
CA GLN A 171 -12.95 5.85 11.38
C GLN A 171 -11.79 6.73 10.96
N SER A 172 -11.87 8.01 11.26
CA SER A 172 -10.75 8.93 11.09
C SER A 172 -9.70 8.67 12.17
N ASP A 173 -8.44 8.62 11.76
CA ASP A 173 -7.26 8.54 12.61
C ASP A 173 -6.29 9.67 12.30
N GLU A 174 -5.16 9.71 12.99
CA GLU A 174 -4.17 10.77 12.82
C GLU A 174 -3.71 10.92 11.35
N GLN A 175 -3.50 9.82 10.64
CA GLN A 175 -3.08 9.85 9.24
C GLN A 175 -4.20 10.38 8.32
N THR A 176 -5.44 9.97 8.53
CA THR A 176 -6.58 10.48 7.74
C THR A 176 -6.81 11.96 8.03
N VAL A 177 -6.64 12.41 9.28
CA VAL A 177 -6.72 13.83 9.64
C VAL A 177 -5.61 14.63 8.96
N GLN A 178 -4.37 14.15 8.92
CA GLN A 178 -3.28 14.81 8.21
C GLN A 178 -3.54 14.90 6.70
N ILE A 179 -4.08 13.85 6.08
CA ILE A 179 -4.32 13.79 4.64
C ILE A 179 -5.58 14.57 4.24
N PHE A 180 -6.66 14.48 5.01
CA PHE A 180 -7.95 15.04 4.66
C PHE A 180 -8.32 16.32 5.43
N GLY A 181 -7.74 16.55 6.62
CA GLY A 181 -8.01 17.70 7.47
C GLY A 181 -7.35 19.00 7.02
N GLY A 182 -6.27 18.93 6.23
CA GLY A 182 -5.56 20.11 5.71
C GLY A 182 -6.22 20.79 4.50
N GLN A 183 -7.37 20.32 4.03
CA GLN A 183 -8.10 20.88 2.89
C GLN A 183 -9.44 21.54 3.27
N GLY A 184 -9.65 21.82 4.54
CA GLY A 184 -10.70 22.71 5.00
C GLY A 184 -10.15 24.14 5.06
N ASP A 185 -10.59 25.01 4.14
CA ASP A 185 -10.45 26.46 4.18
C ASP A 185 -9.11 27.10 3.81
N THR A 186 -8.68 26.94 2.56
CA THR A 186 -7.83 27.95 1.93
C THR A 186 -8.64 28.96 1.09
N ASN A 187 -9.82 29.36 1.61
CA ASN A 187 -10.50 30.55 1.11
C ASN A 187 -10.93 31.40 2.31
N GLY A 188 -10.01 32.26 2.76
CA GLY A 188 -10.27 33.31 3.73
C GLY A 188 -9.93 32.97 5.16
N MET A 189 -8.69 33.17 5.56
CA MET A 189 -8.28 34.03 6.68
C MET A 189 -6.80 33.84 6.96
N ALA A 190 -5.98 34.66 6.32
CA ALA A 190 -4.72 35.07 6.90
C ALA A 190 -5.08 35.87 8.15
N LEU A 191 -5.00 35.27 9.30
CA LEU A 191 -5.01 35.98 10.57
C LEU A 191 -3.88 35.44 11.44
N ASP A 192 -2.79 36.21 11.35
CA ASP A 192 -2.03 36.72 12.48
C ASP A 192 -1.88 35.76 13.67
N ARG A 193 -0.86 34.92 13.64
CA ARG A 193 -0.23 34.43 14.85
C ARG A 193 1.06 35.20 15.06
N ALA A 194 0.91 36.38 15.67
CA ALA A 194 2.00 37.04 16.36
C ALA A 194 2.44 36.18 17.56
N PRO A 195 3.75 36.05 17.81
CA PRO A 195 4.22 35.32 18.99
C PRO A 195 3.91 36.12 20.24
N VAL A 196 3.19 35.50 21.18
CA VAL A 196 3.04 36.01 22.55
C VAL A 196 4.39 35.96 23.23
N LEU A 197 5.07 37.10 23.25
CA LEU A 197 6.21 37.32 24.09
C LEU A 197 5.75 37.35 25.56
N ALA A 198 6.23 36.40 26.34
CA ALA A 198 6.09 36.38 27.79
C ALA A 198 6.74 37.63 28.38
N MET A 199 5.94 38.52 28.93
CA MET A 199 6.44 39.57 29.83
C MET A 199 6.37 38.99 31.23
N THR A 200 7.53 38.53 31.73
CA THR A 200 7.83 38.45 33.16
C THR A 200 8.10 39.88 33.66
N GLY A 201 7.15 40.44 34.37
CA GLY A 201 7.30 41.68 35.09
C GLY A 201 7.65 41.40 36.54
N ALA A 202 8.83 41.83 36.94
CA ALA A 202 9.35 41.79 38.30
C ALA A 202 8.61 42.76 39.21
N ALA A 203 8.38 42.31 40.44
CA ALA A 203 7.90 43.10 41.57
C ALA A 203 9.05 43.96 42.11
N SER A 204 8.67 45.14 42.63
CA SER A 204 9.23 45.86 43.78
C SER A 204 8.42 47.16 43.91
N GLY A 205 7.67 47.43 44.96
CA GLY A 205 8.21 47.80 46.27
C GLY A 205 7.94 49.27 46.48
N GLN A 206 6.96 49.60 47.21
CA GLN A 206 6.87 50.50 48.40
C GLN A 206 5.42 50.59 48.86
#